data_6d40069a71f0231ec79386d18079e7d4
#
_entry.id   6d40069a71f0231ec79386d18079e7d4
#
_cell.length_a   1.000
_cell.length_b   1.000
_cell.length_c   1.000
_cell.angle_alpha   90.00
_cell.angle_beta   90.00
_cell.angle_gamma   90.00
#
_symmetry.space_group_name_H-M   'P 1'
#
loop_
_entity.id
_entity.type
_entity.pdbx_description
1 polymer ?
#
loop_
_entity_poly.entity_id
_entity_poly.type
_entity_poly.pdbx_seq_one_letter_code
_entity_poly.pdbx_strand_id
1 'polypeptide(L)'
;GPVLIAFYLPMRQAEILKLTWDQIDFKSEFIRLSGKQTKNKTGRAIPTHPRILKYLRQIPRPIHGGYVFKKRWFDRKAYNKAVEKAGLGDFNFQDLRHCAINNLRLAGNDHFLIKQASGHKTDVAFRRYNLVTEDEMKGMKWYTEKAGESGTMDTYMDTSTSNTIG
;
A
#
# COMPACT_ATOMS: atom_id res chain seq x y z
N GLY A 1 11.19 -4.12 -15.50
CA GLY A 1 10.65 -2.82 -15.14
C GLY A 1 9.25 -2.89 -14.53
N PRO A 2 8.19 -3.11 -15.33
CA PRO A 2 6.83 -3.15 -14.80
C PRO A 2 6.61 -4.14 -13.66
N VAL A 3 7.22 -5.32 -13.73
CA VAL A 3 7.17 -6.35 -12.67
C VAL A 3 7.77 -5.83 -11.36
N LEU A 4 8.94 -5.17 -11.45
CA LEU A 4 9.61 -4.61 -10.29
C LEU A 4 8.74 -3.55 -9.60
N ILE A 5 8.13 -2.64 -10.37
CA ILE A 5 7.21 -1.63 -9.82
C ILE A 5 6.00 -2.29 -9.17
N ALA A 6 5.38 -3.28 -9.83
CA ALA A 6 4.20 -3.97 -9.31
C ALA A 6 4.45 -4.71 -7.99
N PHE A 7 5.67 -5.23 -7.80
CA PHE A 7 6.06 -5.95 -6.59
C PHE A 7 6.27 -5.02 -5.38
N TYR A 8 6.79 -3.81 -5.62
CA TYR A 8 7.06 -2.86 -4.53
C TYR A 8 5.96 -1.85 -4.29
N LEU A 9 5.19 -1.50 -5.33
CA LEU A 9 4.15 -0.47 -5.24
C LEU A 9 2.76 -1.03 -5.52
N PRO A 10 1.73 -0.65 -4.73
CA PRO A 10 0.39 -1.20 -4.85
C PRO A 10 -0.37 -0.61 -6.04
N MET A 11 0.27 -0.55 -7.22
CA MET A 11 -0.27 0.00 -8.47
C MET A 11 -0.94 -1.07 -9.33
N ARG A 12 -1.93 -0.66 -10.12
CA ARG A 12 -2.54 -1.54 -11.13
C ARG A 12 -1.65 -1.65 -12.36
N GLN A 13 -1.71 -2.79 -13.07
CA GLN A 13 -0.95 -3.02 -14.30
C GLN A 13 -1.08 -1.86 -15.29
N ALA A 14 -2.31 -1.42 -15.57
CA ALA A 14 -2.54 -0.34 -16.52
C ALA A 14 -1.96 1.01 -16.06
N GLU A 15 -1.90 1.28 -14.76
CA GLU A 15 -1.28 2.47 -14.19
C GLU A 15 0.24 2.44 -14.39
N ILE A 16 0.85 1.27 -14.19
CA ILE A 16 2.29 1.08 -14.38
C ILE A 16 2.67 1.22 -15.85
N LEU A 17 1.93 0.56 -16.76
CA LEU A 17 2.24 0.60 -18.19
C LEU A 17 2.04 1.98 -18.82
N LYS A 18 1.15 2.80 -18.23
CA LYS A 18 0.86 4.17 -18.66
C LYS A 18 1.57 5.23 -17.84
N LEU A 19 2.49 4.83 -16.96
CA LEU A 19 3.25 5.76 -16.10
C LEU A 19 4.07 6.72 -16.96
N THR A 20 3.97 8.01 -16.65
CA THR A 20 4.69 9.09 -17.32
C THR A 20 5.70 9.75 -16.36
N TRP A 21 6.71 10.40 -16.92
CA TRP A 21 7.78 11.01 -16.13
C TRP A 21 7.32 12.20 -15.29
N ASP A 22 6.30 12.92 -15.71
CA ASP A 22 5.69 14.03 -14.97
C ASP A 22 4.94 13.59 -13.69
N GLN A 23 4.60 12.31 -13.62
CA GLN A 23 3.97 11.73 -12.43
C GLN A 23 4.96 11.37 -11.33
N ILE A 24 6.27 11.34 -11.63
CA ILE A 24 7.33 10.91 -10.71
C ILE A 24 7.99 12.13 -10.11
N ASP A 25 7.74 12.37 -8.85
CA ASP A 25 8.39 13.41 -8.07
C ASP A 25 9.59 12.80 -7.33
N PHE A 26 10.79 12.97 -7.89
CA PHE A 26 12.02 12.47 -7.30
C PHE A 26 12.47 13.24 -6.05
N LYS A 27 11.97 14.46 -5.84
CA LYS A 27 12.31 15.28 -4.69
C LYS A 27 11.49 14.86 -3.47
N SER A 28 10.19 14.71 -3.65
CA SER A 28 9.30 14.25 -2.57
C SER A 28 9.20 12.73 -2.49
N GLU A 29 9.78 11.99 -3.45
CA GLU A 29 9.79 10.53 -3.55
C GLU A 29 8.39 9.92 -3.70
N PHE A 30 7.51 10.57 -4.46
CA PHE A 30 6.16 10.13 -4.74
C PHE A 30 5.89 9.87 -6.22
N ILE A 31 5.04 8.90 -6.50
CA ILE A 31 4.33 8.78 -7.78
C ILE A 31 2.91 9.32 -7.59
N ARG A 32 2.53 10.32 -8.40
CA ARG A 32 1.23 10.99 -8.33
C ARG A 32 0.36 10.59 -9.51
N LEU A 33 -0.74 9.91 -9.22
CA LEU A 33 -1.71 9.48 -10.24
C LEU A 33 -2.90 10.43 -10.22
N SER A 34 -3.25 11.01 -11.39
CA SER A 34 -4.44 11.83 -11.53
C SER A 34 -5.70 10.97 -11.62
N GLY A 35 -6.87 11.53 -11.26
CA GLY A 35 -8.15 10.84 -11.34
C GLY A 35 -8.51 10.36 -12.75
N LYS A 36 -8.05 11.06 -13.79
CA LYS A 36 -8.28 10.67 -15.21
C LYS A 36 -7.60 9.36 -15.58
N GLN A 37 -6.52 8.99 -14.88
CA GLN A 37 -5.70 7.83 -15.16
C GLN A 37 -6.02 6.61 -14.28
N THR A 38 -6.83 6.81 -13.25
CA THR A 38 -7.21 5.73 -12.33
C THR A 38 -8.59 5.17 -12.68
N LYS A 39 -8.77 3.85 -12.54
CA LYS A 39 -10.07 3.20 -12.74
C LYS A 39 -11.19 3.84 -11.91
N ASN A 40 -10.85 4.36 -10.76
CA ASN A 40 -11.81 4.91 -9.79
C ASN A 40 -12.03 6.42 -9.92
N LYS A 41 -11.43 7.07 -10.93
CA LYS A 41 -11.49 8.53 -11.16
C LYS A 41 -11.05 9.38 -9.96
N THR A 42 -10.28 8.80 -9.02
CA THR A 42 -9.75 9.49 -7.83
C THR A 42 -8.24 9.52 -7.93
N GLY A 43 -7.64 10.70 -7.86
CA GLY A 43 -6.19 10.86 -7.81
C GLY A 43 -5.63 10.33 -6.51
N ARG A 44 -4.37 9.89 -6.53
CA ARG A 44 -3.65 9.50 -5.31
C ARG A 44 -2.14 9.66 -5.45
N ALA A 45 -1.48 9.84 -4.33
CA ALA A 45 -0.03 9.83 -4.22
C ALA A 45 0.42 8.51 -3.60
N ILE A 46 1.49 7.92 -4.14
CA ILE A 46 2.04 6.64 -3.70
C ILE A 46 3.49 6.89 -3.30
N PRO A 47 3.88 6.69 -2.03
CA PRO A 47 5.28 6.75 -1.62
C PRO A 47 6.10 5.75 -2.45
N THR A 48 7.22 6.18 -2.96
CA THR A 48 7.99 5.35 -3.89
C THR A 48 9.15 4.67 -3.17
N HIS A 49 9.16 3.34 -3.21
CA HIS A 49 10.21 2.54 -2.58
C HIS A 49 11.61 2.92 -3.13
N PRO A 50 12.67 3.02 -2.28
CA PRO A 50 14.01 3.44 -2.70
C PRO A 50 14.59 2.64 -3.88
N ARG A 51 14.35 1.33 -3.93
CA ARG A 51 14.75 0.48 -5.07
C ARG A 51 14.11 0.90 -6.39
N ILE A 52 12.85 1.38 -6.34
CA ILE A 52 12.14 1.85 -7.53
C ILE A 52 12.70 3.20 -7.95
N LEU A 53 12.96 4.11 -7.03
CA LEU A 53 13.63 5.39 -7.34
C LEU A 53 14.99 5.18 -7.99
N LYS A 54 15.81 4.27 -7.43
CA LYS A 54 17.10 3.90 -8.00
C LYS A 54 16.95 3.35 -9.41
N TYR A 55 16.00 2.45 -9.64
CA TYR A 55 15.69 1.87 -10.94
C TYR A 55 15.24 2.95 -11.95
N LEU A 56 14.31 3.83 -11.55
CA LEU A 56 13.80 4.89 -12.42
C LEU A 56 14.88 5.90 -12.82
N ARG A 57 15.82 6.22 -11.93
CA ARG A 57 16.96 7.10 -12.24
C ARG A 57 17.92 6.52 -13.30
N GLN A 58 17.91 5.20 -13.50
CA GLN A 58 18.74 4.51 -14.50
C GLN A 58 18.09 4.48 -15.90
N ILE A 59 16.79 4.76 -15.99
CA ILE A 59 16.10 4.77 -17.28
C ILE A 59 16.35 6.12 -17.98
N PRO A 60 16.78 6.13 -19.25
CA PRO A 60 16.92 7.37 -20.00
C PRO A 60 15.60 8.14 -20.06
N ARG A 61 15.61 9.38 -19.57
CA ARG A 61 14.45 10.25 -19.61
C ARG A 61 14.50 11.14 -20.84
N PRO A 62 13.49 11.09 -21.73
CA PRO A 62 13.40 12.00 -22.86
C PRO A 62 13.22 13.46 -22.38
N ILE A 63 13.82 14.41 -23.09
CA ILE A 63 13.77 15.85 -22.75
C ILE A 63 12.32 16.35 -22.67
N HIS A 64 11.48 15.86 -23.57
CA HIS A 64 10.05 16.26 -23.64
C HIS A 64 9.14 15.41 -22.73
N GLY A 65 9.70 14.64 -21.80
CA GLY A 65 8.89 13.76 -20.93
C GLY A 65 8.31 12.55 -21.67
N GLY A 66 7.08 12.19 -21.32
CA GLY A 66 6.36 11.06 -21.91
C GLY A 66 6.34 9.82 -21.03
N TYR A 67 6.07 8.67 -21.63
CA TYR A 67 5.94 7.41 -20.90
C TYR A 67 7.27 6.88 -20.40
N VAL A 68 7.28 6.32 -19.18
CA VAL A 68 8.44 5.66 -18.58
C VAL A 68 8.81 4.40 -19.37
N PHE A 69 7.81 3.65 -19.79
CA PHE A 69 8.00 2.43 -20.58
C PHE A 69 7.62 2.65 -22.05
N LYS A 70 8.56 2.30 -22.96
CA LYS A 70 8.31 2.38 -24.41
C LYS A 70 7.15 1.48 -24.84
N LYS A 71 7.07 0.25 -24.29
CA LYS A 71 5.96 -0.67 -24.53
C LYS A 71 4.86 -0.42 -23.52
N ARG A 72 3.70 0.03 -23.99
CA ARG A 72 2.49 0.27 -23.18
C ARG A 72 1.55 -0.94 -23.11
N TRP A 73 1.98 -2.06 -23.65
CA TRP A 73 1.30 -3.34 -23.59
C TRP A 73 2.13 -4.34 -22.79
N PHE A 74 1.43 -5.31 -22.22
CA PHE A 74 2.02 -6.33 -21.37
C PHE A 74 2.31 -7.59 -22.19
N ASP A 75 3.56 -8.01 -22.24
CA ASP A 75 3.98 -9.26 -22.86
C ASP A 75 3.64 -10.44 -21.94
N ARG A 76 2.43 -10.94 -22.10
CA ARG A 76 1.90 -12.05 -21.29
C ARG A 76 2.69 -13.33 -21.52
N LYS A 77 3.14 -13.61 -22.75
CA LYS A 77 3.90 -14.83 -23.05
C LYS A 77 5.24 -14.83 -22.33
N ALA A 78 5.98 -13.72 -22.41
CA ALA A 78 7.25 -13.58 -21.71
C ALA A 78 7.07 -13.65 -20.18
N TYR A 79 6.02 -13.07 -19.65
CA TYR A 79 5.70 -13.13 -18.24
C TYR A 79 5.39 -14.55 -17.78
N ASN A 80 4.47 -15.26 -18.46
CA ASN A 80 4.09 -16.62 -18.11
C ASN A 80 5.29 -17.58 -18.16
N LYS A 81 6.15 -17.46 -19.18
CA LYS A 81 7.39 -18.23 -19.25
C LYS A 81 8.33 -17.96 -18.06
N ALA A 82 8.39 -16.72 -17.59
CA ALA A 82 9.19 -16.36 -16.41
C ALA A 82 8.59 -16.93 -15.12
N VAL A 83 7.27 -16.90 -14.99
CA VAL A 83 6.51 -17.49 -13.85
C VAL A 83 6.73 -19.01 -13.80
N GLU A 84 6.59 -19.70 -14.94
CA GLU A 84 6.85 -21.13 -15.06
C GLU A 84 8.28 -21.48 -14.67
N LYS A 85 9.26 -20.76 -15.21
CA LYS A 85 10.69 -20.95 -14.88
C LYS A 85 10.98 -20.72 -13.39
N ALA A 86 10.22 -19.83 -12.75
CA ALA A 86 10.33 -19.55 -11.31
C ALA A 86 9.58 -20.56 -10.42
N GLY A 87 8.84 -21.50 -11.00
CA GLY A 87 8.06 -22.49 -10.26
C GLY A 87 6.87 -21.91 -9.49
N LEU A 88 6.32 -20.77 -9.94
CA LEU A 88 5.27 -20.05 -9.22
C LEU A 88 3.84 -20.48 -9.58
N GLY A 89 3.66 -21.50 -10.40
CA GLY A 89 2.33 -22.00 -10.79
C GLY A 89 1.48 -20.94 -11.51
N ASP A 90 0.25 -20.75 -11.04
CA ASP A 90 -0.73 -19.82 -11.67
C ASP A 90 -0.56 -18.36 -11.27
N PHE A 91 0.65 -17.93 -10.90
CA PHE A 91 0.94 -16.59 -10.45
C PHE A 91 0.74 -15.56 -11.58
N ASN A 92 -0.28 -14.71 -11.46
CA ASN A 92 -0.58 -13.70 -12.46
C ASN A 92 0.01 -12.31 -12.10
N PHE A 93 0.02 -11.36 -13.04
CA PHE A 93 0.60 -10.04 -12.80
C PHE A 93 -0.11 -9.27 -11.68
N GLN A 94 -1.41 -9.49 -11.46
CA GLN A 94 -2.16 -8.83 -10.39
C GLN A 94 -1.70 -9.30 -9.00
N ASP A 95 -1.16 -10.51 -8.89
CA ASP A 95 -0.67 -11.05 -7.63
C ASP A 95 0.57 -10.32 -7.12
N LEU A 96 1.37 -9.72 -8.02
CA LEU A 96 2.45 -8.82 -7.62
C LEU A 96 1.94 -7.63 -6.79
N ARG A 97 0.79 -7.07 -7.18
CA ARG A 97 0.16 -6.01 -6.39
C ARG A 97 -0.35 -6.53 -5.05
N HIS A 98 -0.82 -7.78 -5.00
CA HIS A 98 -1.18 -8.44 -3.74
C HIS A 98 0.06 -8.57 -2.83
N CYS A 99 1.20 -8.98 -3.40
CA CYS A 99 2.47 -9.01 -2.66
C CYS A 99 2.85 -7.62 -2.13
N ALA A 100 2.76 -6.57 -2.96
CA ALA A 100 3.07 -5.21 -2.53
C ALA A 100 2.21 -4.74 -1.35
N ILE A 101 0.90 -4.99 -1.39
CA ILE A 101 -0.03 -4.65 -0.31
C ILE A 101 0.31 -5.43 0.95
N ASN A 102 0.53 -6.74 0.83
CA ASN A 102 0.87 -7.59 1.97
C ASN A 102 2.22 -7.20 2.59
N ASN A 103 3.23 -6.91 1.78
CA ASN A 103 4.53 -6.44 2.28
C ASN A 103 4.41 -5.11 3.04
N LEU A 104 3.58 -4.17 2.58
CA LEU A 104 3.30 -2.94 3.30
C LEU A 104 2.61 -3.20 4.63
N ARG A 105 1.69 -4.15 4.70
CA ARG A 105 1.02 -4.57 5.93
C ARG A 105 2.00 -5.20 6.92
N LEU A 106 2.82 -6.15 6.47
CA LEU A 106 3.84 -6.81 7.29
C LEU A 106 4.91 -5.83 7.79
N ALA A 107 5.15 -4.75 7.07
CA ALA A 107 6.02 -3.67 7.52
C ALA A 107 5.39 -2.76 8.60
N GLY A 108 4.16 -3.07 9.05
CA GLY A 108 3.47 -2.35 10.13
C GLY A 108 2.80 -1.04 9.71
N ASN A 109 2.59 -0.84 8.41
CA ASN A 109 1.89 0.36 7.95
C ASN A 109 0.39 0.30 8.28
N ASP A 110 -0.17 1.46 8.59
CA ASP A 110 -1.58 1.62 8.86
C ASP A 110 -2.46 1.19 7.68
N HIS A 111 -3.57 0.52 7.98
CA HIS A 111 -4.52 -0.01 7.01
C HIS A 111 -5.10 1.08 6.07
N PHE A 112 -5.43 2.26 6.62
CA PHE A 112 -5.99 3.35 5.82
C PHE A 112 -4.94 3.92 4.85
N LEU A 113 -3.67 4.01 5.27
CA LEU A 113 -2.58 4.46 4.40
C LEU A 113 -2.39 3.49 3.22
N ILE A 114 -2.38 2.18 3.48
CA ILE A 114 -2.25 1.17 2.43
C ILE A 114 -3.45 1.20 1.49
N LYS A 115 -4.67 1.31 2.03
CA LYS A 115 -5.90 1.44 1.25
C LYS A 115 -5.87 2.67 0.34
N GLN A 116 -5.42 3.80 0.84
CA GLN A 116 -5.28 5.03 0.08
C GLN A 116 -4.22 4.91 -1.02
N ALA A 117 -3.02 4.42 -0.70
CA ALA A 117 -1.95 4.20 -1.65
C ALA A 117 -2.36 3.21 -2.77
N SER A 118 -3.07 2.15 -2.42
CA SER A 118 -3.56 1.16 -3.37
C SER A 118 -4.78 1.64 -4.18
N GLY A 119 -5.55 2.62 -3.68
CA GLY A 119 -6.77 3.12 -4.33
C GLY A 119 -7.94 2.14 -4.31
N HIS A 120 -8.10 1.37 -3.22
CA HIS A 120 -9.30 0.60 -2.96
C HIS A 120 -10.40 1.51 -2.39
N LYS A 121 -11.59 1.51 -3.00
CA LYS A 121 -12.72 2.33 -2.53
C LYS A 121 -13.41 1.74 -1.31
N THR A 122 -13.52 0.41 -1.25
CA THR A 122 -14.28 -0.28 -0.22
C THR A 122 -13.38 -1.16 0.65
N ASP A 123 -13.76 -1.32 1.91
CA ASP A 123 -13.08 -2.22 2.83
C ASP A 123 -13.25 -3.68 2.43
N VAL A 124 -14.39 -4.03 1.83
CA VAL A 124 -14.64 -5.39 1.31
C VAL A 124 -13.59 -5.79 0.27
N ALA A 125 -13.26 -4.90 -0.68
CA ALA A 125 -12.22 -5.16 -1.67
C ALA A 125 -10.82 -5.25 -1.05
N PHE A 126 -10.62 -4.63 0.12
CA PHE A 126 -9.35 -4.62 0.83
C PHE A 126 -9.23 -5.77 1.84
N ARG A 127 -10.33 -6.32 2.35
CA ARG A 127 -10.35 -7.42 3.35
C ARG A 127 -9.61 -8.67 2.90
N ARG A 128 -9.48 -8.92 1.60
CA ARG A 128 -8.69 -10.04 1.04
C ARG A 128 -7.22 -10.02 1.47
N TYR A 129 -6.72 -8.86 1.90
CA TYR A 129 -5.33 -8.66 2.32
C TYR A 129 -5.18 -8.60 3.83
N ASN A 130 -6.30 -8.66 4.57
CA ASN A 130 -6.33 -8.48 6.02
C ASN A 130 -6.42 -9.83 6.74
N LEU A 131 -5.57 -10.78 6.33
CA LEU A 131 -5.36 -12.04 7.06
C LEU A 131 -4.37 -11.74 8.20
N VAL A 132 -4.90 -11.25 9.32
CA VAL A 132 -4.12 -11.05 10.53
C VAL A 132 -3.81 -12.42 11.12
N THR A 133 -2.54 -12.71 11.33
CA THR A 133 -2.08 -13.94 11.97
C THR A 133 -2.04 -13.78 13.49
N GLU A 134 -2.07 -14.90 14.23
CA GLU A 134 -1.91 -14.86 15.69
C GLU A 134 -0.59 -14.23 16.13
N ASP A 135 0.49 -14.41 15.36
CA ASP A 135 1.79 -13.80 15.66
C ASP A 135 1.76 -12.27 15.50
N GLU A 136 1.00 -11.76 14.54
CA GLU A 136 0.77 -10.32 14.42
C GLU A 136 -0.06 -9.79 15.59
N MET A 137 -1.05 -10.56 16.07
CA MET A 137 -1.85 -10.20 17.24
C MET A 137 -1.01 -10.15 18.52
N LYS A 138 -0.02 -11.03 18.70
CA LYS A 138 0.93 -10.98 19.82
C LYS A 138 1.75 -9.68 19.84
N GLY A 139 1.95 -9.06 18.69
CA GLY A 139 2.65 -7.78 18.55
C GLY A 139 1.82 -6.54 18.88
N MET A 140 0.57 -6.69 19.35
CA MET A 140 -0.29 -5.56 19.74
C MET A 140 0.35 -4.79 20.90
N LYS A 141 0.37 -3.47 20.76
CA LYS A 141 0.86 -2.56 21.80
C LYS A 141 -0.33 -2.08 22.62
N TRP A 142 -0.17 -2.12 23.92
CA TRP A 142 -1.13 -1.57 24.87
C TRP A 142 -0.78 -0.11 25.17
N TYR A 143 -1.81 0.70 25.40
CA TYR A 143 -1.60 2.06 25.90
C TYR A 143 -0.94 1.96 27.28
N THR A 144 0.22 2.57 27.42
CA THR A 144 0.87 2.75 28.72
C THR A 144 0.84 4.23 29.03
N GLU A 145 0.27 4.61 30.17
CA GLU A 145 0.33 5.98 30.66
C GLU A 145 1.80 6.38 30.81
N LYS A 146 2.15 7.54 30.27
CA LYS A 146 3.47 8.11 30.53
C LYS A 146 3.53 8.43 32.03
N ALA A 147 4.49 7.83 32.73
CA ALA A 147 4.76 8.19 34.09
C ALA A 147 5.07 9.69 34.18
N GLY A 148 4.12 10.49 34.66
CA GLY A 148 4.30 11.94 34.79
C GLY A 148 3.04 12.80 34.72
N GLU A 149 1.88 12.28 34.34
CA GLU A 149 0.62 13.04 34.46
C GLU A 149 -0.30 12.35 35.46
N SER A 150 -0.07 12.62 36.75
CA SER A 150 -1.02 12.33 37.82
C SER A 150 -2.18 13.34 37.74
N GLY A 151 -3.08 13.14 36.82
CA GLY A 151 -4.38 13.78 36.74
C GLY A 151 -5.42 12.82 37.30
N THR A 152 -5.80 13.05 38.53
CA THR A 152 -6.92 12.48 39.29
C THR A 152 -8.07 12.00 38.39
N MET A 153 -8.21 10.67 38.29
CA MET A 153 -9.37 9.99 37.72
C MET A 153 -10.03 9.06 38.77
N ASP A 154 -10.04 9.52 40.03
CA ASP A 154 -10.66 8.82 41.15
C ASP A 154 -11.94 9.52 41.62
N THR A 155 -12.88 9.84 40.71
CA THR A 155 -14.15 10.43 41.15
C THR A 155 -15.36 10.01 40.32
N TYR A 156 -15.43 8.77 39.85
CA TYR A 156 -16.67 8.30 39.17
C TYR A 156 -17.08 6.85 39.47
N MET A 157 -16.73 6.33 40.64
CA MET A 157 -17.35 5.08 41.12
C MET A 157 -17.59 5.15 42.63
N ASP A 158 -18.55 5.95 43.06
CA ASP A 158 -19.24 5.68 44.36
C ASP A 158 -20.53 6.49 44.46
N THR A 159 -21.57 6.06 43.75
CA THR A 159 -22.96 6.41 44.09
C THR A 159 -23.88 5.29 43.63
N SER A 160 -23.83 4.16 44.31
CA SER A 160 -25.03 3.28 44.38
C SER A 160 -24.88 2.37 45.58
N THR A 161 -25.48 2.72 46.67
CA THR A 161 -26.29 1.81 47.50
C THR A 161 -26.60 2.46 48.84
N SER A 162 -27.78 2.87 49.05
CA SER A 162 -28.52 2.66 50.29
C SER A 162 -29.94 3.23 50.16
N ASN A 163 -30.82 2.40 49.68
CA ASN A 163 -32.21 2.53 50.04
C ASN A 163 -32.59 1.25 50.82
N THR A 164 -32.44 1.33 52.11
CA THR A 164 -33.05 0.37 53.04
C THR A 164 -34.41 0.93 53.41
N ILE A 165 -35.43 0.14 53.12
CA ILE A 165 -36.81 0.32 53.51
C ILE A 165 -36.92 0.00 54.99
N GLY A 166 -37.47 0.92 55.75
CA GLY A 166 -38.12 0.70 57.01
C GLY A 166 -39.64 0.82 56.84
#